data_be76b339247e7737544459f611d4cdaf
#
_entry.id   be76b339247e7737544459f611d4cdaf
#
_cell.length_a   1.000
_cell.length_b   1.000
_cell.length_c   1.000
_cell.angle_alpha   90.00
_cell.angle_beta   90.00
_cell.angle_gamma   90.00
#
_symmetry.space_group_name_H-M   'P 1'
#
loop_
_entity.id
_entity.type
_entity.pdbx_description
1 polymer ?
#
loop_
_entity_poly.entity_id
_entity_poly.type
_entity_poly.pdbx_seq_one_letter_code
_entity_poly.pdbx_strand_id
1 'polypeptide(L)'
;VGVNDVDRHLAPDHLICVHEPASFKGNRAGFIAGTRARHAWLTKPNAWEMRVVKHAITYQSTRPGSPAKVDTPVLCTAHTTVVPAVHLAYRLGATRIGIAGCDLHGHPVLSRPKIVDGIDWALGSLRIALAERGVELVNLSPRSMVRSLQHRPVQEWLDAA
;
A
#
# COMPACT_ATOMS: atom_id res chain seq x y z
N VAL A 1 -4.89 -4.29 5.65
CA VAL A 1 -5.09 -3.97 4.20
C VAL A 1 -4.11 -4.79 3.38
N GLY A 2 -4.60 -5.56 2.43
CA GLY A 2 -3.81 -6.30 1.45
C GLY A 2 -3.60 -5.50 0.16
N VAL A 3 -2.55 -5.81 -0.59
CA VAL A 3 -2.17 -5.11 -1.82
C VAL A 3 -2.11 -6.10 -2.99
N ASN A 4 -2.82 -5.80 -4.07
CA ASN A 4 -2.86 -6.61 -5.30
C ASN A 4 -3.21 -8.09 -5.01
N ASP A 5 -2.34 -9.03 -5.40
CA ASP A 5 -2.54 -10.47 -5.28
C ASP A 5 -2.05 -11.09 -3.94
N VAL A 6 -1.96 -10.30 -2.87
CA VAL A 6 -1.55 -10.78 -1.53
C VAL A 6 -2.46 -11.89 -0.99
N ASP A 7 -3.73 -11.92 -1.42
CA ASP A 7 -4.72 -12.92 -0.99
C ASP A 7 -4.35 -14.38 -1.37
N ARG A 8 -3.34 -14.56 -2.22
CA ARG A 8 -2.72 -15.87 -2.44
C ARG A 8 -2.12 -16.46 -1.16
N HIS A 9 -1.74 -15.62 -0.21
CA HIS A 9 -1.03 -15.98 1.00
C HIS A 9 -1.82 -15.64 2.28
N LEU A 10 -2.56 -14.53 2.26
CA LEU A 10 -3.28 -14.01 3.39
C LEU A 10 -4.68 -13.59 2.95
N ALA A 11 -5.70 -13.72 3.82
CA ALA A 11 -7.03 -13.20 3.59
C ALA A 11 -7.19 -11.84 4.30
N PRO A 12 -6.98 -10.70 3.62
CA PRO A 12 -7.12 -9.40 4.23
C PRO A 12 -8.61 -9.00 4.33
N ASP A 13 -9.00 -8.20 5.34
CA ASP A 13 -10.35 -7.61 5.37
C ASP A 13 -10.57 -6.63 4.22
N HIS A 14 -9.54 -5.86 3.87
CA HIS A 14 -9.54 -4.88 2.80
C HIS A 14 -8.43 -5.18 1.80
N LEU A 15 -8.77 -5.21 0.51
CA LEU A 15 -7.83 -5.30 -0.60
C LEU A 15 -7.79 -3.96 -1.33
N ILE A 16 -6.60 -3.48 -1.68
CA ILE A 16 -6.44 -2.31 -2.56
C ILE A 16 -5.71 -2.70 -3.85
N CYS A 17 -6.24 -2.24 -4.99
CA CYS A 17 -5.60 -2.40 -6.29
C CYS A 17 -5.79 -1.14 -7.14
N VAL A 18 -4.68 -0.51 -7.52
CA VAL A 18 -4.70 0.73 -8.31
C VAL A 18 -4.68 0.49 -9.82
N HIS A 19 -4.50 -0.75 -10.25
CA HIS A 19 -4.44 -1.13 -11.65
C HIS A 19 -5.72 -1.84 -12.09
N GLU A 20 -6.03 -1.83 -13.37
CA GLU A 20 -7.09 -2.63 -13.98
C GLU A 20 -6.61 -4.07 -14.31
N PRO A 21 -7.54 -5.04 -14.52
CA PRO A 21 -7.19 -6.45 -14.76
C PRO A 21 -6.15 -6.65 -15.87
N ALA A 22 -6.28 -5.93 -16.98
CA ALA A 22 -5.39 -6.03 -18.14
C ALA A 22 -3.92 -5.67 -17.84
N SER A 23 -3.66 -4.97 -16.72
CA SER A 23 -2.30 -4.61 -16.29
C SER A 23 -1.53 -5.78 -15.65
N PHE A 24 -2.21 -6.89 -15.34
CA PHE A 24 -1.61 -8.04 -14.67
C PHE A 24 -1.31 -9.17 -15.63
N LYS A 25 -0.09 -9.71 -15.56
CA LYS A 25 0.33 -10.87 -16.36
C LYS A 25 -0.05 -12.19 -15.68
N GLY A 26 -0.27 -13.22 -16.48
CA GLY A 26 -0.61 -14.57 -16.01
C GLY A 26 -1.90 -14.57 -15.19
N ASN A 27 -1.97 -15.40 -14.16
CA ASN A 27 -3.17 -15.59 -13.32
C ASN A 27 -3.37 -14.54 -12.23
N ARG A 28 -2.55 -13.49 -12.17
CA ARG A 28 -2.61 -12.49 -11.08
C ARG A 28 -3.94 -11.75 -11.02
N ALA A 29 -4.51 -11.39 -12.18
CA ALA A 29 -5.84 -10.78 -12.23
C ALA A 29 -6.92 -11.72 -11.66
N GLY A 30 -6.85 -13.01 -11.93
CA GLY A 30 -7.74 -14.02 -11.38
C GLY A 30 -7.65 -14.13 -9.85
N PHE A 31 -6.45 -14.07 -9.28
CA PHE A 31 -6.28 -14.06 -7.81
C PHE A 31 -6.88 -12.82 -7.18
N ILE A 32 -6.72 -11.64 -7.79
CA ILE A 32 -7.31 -10.39 -7.31
C ILE A 32 -8.85 -10.46 -7.41
N ALA A 33 -9.38 -10.93 -8.54
CA ALA A 33 -10.82 -11.06 -8.75
C ALA A 33 -11.46 -12.09 -7.80
N GLY A 34 -10.74 -13.17 -7.49
CA GLY A 34 -11.16 -14.22 -6.55
C GLY A 34 -10.86 -13.91 -5.09
N THR A 35 -10.58 -12.65 -4.73
CA THR A 35 -10.21 -12.26 -3.37
C THR A 35 -11.26 -12.68 -2.33
N ARG A 36 -10.77 -13.09 -1.15
CA ARG A 36 -11.58 -13.37 0.05
C ARG A 36 -11.73 -12.14 0.95
N ALA A 37 -11.14 -11.00 0.58
CA ALA A 37 -11.35 -9.73 1.27
C ALA A 37 -12.84 -9.38 1.31
N ARG A 38 -13.29 -8.69 2.36
CA ARG A 38 -14.67 -8.19 2.43
C ARG A 38 -14.88 -6.96 1.55
N HIS A 39 -13.84 -6.15 1.41
CA HIS A 39 -13.86 -4.86 0.70
C HIS A 39 -12.72 -4.78 -0.30
N ALA A 40 -13.01 -4.38 -1.54
CA ALA A 40 -12.01 -4.08 -2.57
C ALA A 40 -12.04 -2.58 -2.91
N TRP A 41 -10.89 -1.93 -2.84
CA TRP A 41 -10.68 -0.51 -3.10
C TRP A 41 -9.95 -0.36 -4.44
N LEU A 42 -10.66 0.17 -5.44
CA LEU A 42 -10.27 0.08 -6.85
C LEU A 42 -10.37 1.44 -7.53
N THR A 43 -9.39 1.76 -8.38
CA THR A 43 -9.46 2.96 -9.23
C THR A 43 -10.50 2.82 -10.35
N LYS A 44 -10.70 1.60 -10.83
CA LYS A 44 -11.69 1.26 -11.87
C LYS A 44 -12.55 0.07 -11.41
N PRO A 45 -13.52 0.27 -10.48
CA PRO A 45 -14.30 -0.83 -9.91
C PRO A 45 -15.07 -1.63 -10.96
N ASN A 46 -15.55 -0.97 -12.01
CA ASN A 46 -16.34 -1.60 -13.08
C ASN A 46 -15.51 -2.51 -14.01
N ALA A 47 -14.18 -2.35 -14.00
CA ALA A 47 -13.30 -3.23 -14.78
C ALA A 47 -13.07 -4.59 -14.10
N TRP A 48 -13.50 -4.76 -12.85
CA TRP A 48 -13.28 -5.97 -12.06
C TRP A 48 -14.58 -6.75 -11.84
N GLU A 49 -14.56 -8.03 -12.18
CA GLU A 49 -15.62 -9.01 -11.83
C GLU A 49 -15.29 -9.64 -10.48
N MET A 50 -15.79 -9.07 -9.40
CA MET A 50 -15.54 -9.49 -8.02
C MET A 50 -16.85 -9.69 -7.27
N ARG A 51 -16.87 -10.66 -6.34
CA ARG A 51 -18.03 -10.96 -5.46
C ARG A 51 -18.00 -10.23 -4.12
N VAL A 52 -17.18 -9.19 -3.99
CA VAL A 52 -16.97 -8.42 -2.76
C VAL A 52 -17.50 -6.99 -2.91
N VAL A 53 -17.65 -6.28 -1.80
CA VAL A 53 -18.03 -4.86 -1.82
C VAL A 53 -16.90 -4.06 -2.46
N LYS A 54 -17.20 -3.42 -3.59
CA LYS A 54 -16.23 -2.60 -4.34
C LYS A 54 -16.38 -1.12 -3.98
N HIS A 55 -15.27 -0.49 -3.68
CA HIS A 55 -15.17 0.95 -3.42
C HIS A 55 -14.34 1.63 -4.50
N ALA A 56 -14.86 2.70 -5.07
CA ALA A 56 -14.08 3.55 -5.96
C ALA A 56 -13.08 4.38 -5.15
N ILE A 57 -11.84 4.46 -5.64
CA ILE A 57 -10.82 5.33 -5.08
C ILE A 57 -10.25 6.26 -6.14
N THR A 58 -9.92 7.46 -5.70
CA THR A 58 -9.11 8.40 -6.45
C THR A 58 -7.77 8.61 -5.74
N TYR A 59 -6.73 8.92 -6.50
CA TYR A 59 -5.41 9.15 -5.93
C TYR A 59 -4.71 10.34 -6.58
N GLN A 60 -3.79 10.94 -5.85
CA GLN A 60 -2.90 11.99 -6.31
C GLN A 60 -1.44 11.55 -6.16
N SER A 61 -0.62 11.88 -7.14
CA SER A 61 0.80 11.57 -7.08
C SER A 61 1.48 12.41 -5.98
N THR A 62 2.22 11.72 -5.11
CA THR A 62 3.11 12.33 -4.13
C THR A 62 4.49 12.43 -4.75
N ARG A 63 5.07 13.62 -4.81
CA ARG A 63 6.37 13.91 -5.46
C ARG A 63 7.27 14.67 -4.49
N PRO A 64 8.59 14.62 -4.67
CA PRO A 64 9.50 15.51 -3.95
C PRO A 64 9.05 16.97 -4.06
N GLY A 65 8.99 17.66 -2.92
CA GLY A 65 8.44 19.03 -2.82
C GLY A 65 6.92 19.13 -2.66
N SER A 66 6.17 18.01 -2.74
CA SER A 66 4.73 17.97 -2.49
C SER A 66 4.42 16.98 -1.36
N PRO A 67 4.46 17.41 -0.10
CA PRO A 67 4.27 16.54 1.07
C PRO A 67 2.90 15.85 1.03
N ALA A 68 2.83 14.69 1.67
CA ALA A 68 1.61 13.92 1.75
C ALA A 68 0.52 14.68 2.52
N LYS A 69 -0.68 14.73 1.94
CA LYS A 69 -1.87 15.29 2.58
C LYS A 69 -2.79 14.13 2.95
N VAL A 70 -2.81 13.75 4.23
CA VAL A 70 -3.53 12.55 4.69
C VAL A 70 -5.00 12.80 5.06
N ASP A 71 -5.40 14.06 5.28
CA ASP A 71 -6.78 14.43 5.63
C ASP A 71 -7.63 14.79 4.39
N THR A 72 -7.31 14.21 3.24
CA THR A 72 -8.06 14.44 2.01
C THR A 72 -8.78 13.16 1.56
N PRO A 73 -9.88 13.26 0.79
CA PRO A 73 -10.56 12.08 0.25
C PRO A 73 -9.73 11.34 -0.80
N VAL A 74 -8.69 11.98 -1.34
CA VAL A 74 -7.83 11.44 -2.40
C VAL A 74 -6.61 10.76 -1.78
N LEU A 75 -6.35 9.51 -2.11
CA LEU A 75 -5.21 8.77 -1.59
C LEU A 75 -3.89 9.26 -2.20
N CYS A 76 -2.82 9.29 -1.40
CA CYS A 76 -1.47 9.50 -1.91
C CYS A 76 -1.00 8.29 -2.70
N THR A 77 -0.24 8.49 -3.78
CA THR A 77 0.42 7.39 -4.52
C THR A 77 1.79 7.80 -5.04
N ALA A 78 2.69 6.85 -5.18
CA ALA A 78 3.98 7.00 -5.86
C ALA A 78 4.46 5.63 -6.37
N HIS A 79 4.33 5.40 -7.67
CA HIS A 79 4.85 4.22 -8.39
C HIS A 79 4.49 2.83 -7.81
N THR A 80 3.78 2.73 -6.69
CA THR A 80 3.45 1.48 -6.01
C THR A 80 2.09 1.56 -5.31
N THR A 81 1.39 0.43 -5.22
CA THR A 81 0.12 0.31 -4.49
C THR A 81 0.31 0.38 -2.96
N VAL A 82 1.53 0.21 -2.45
CA VAL A 82 1.82 0.27 -1.01
C VAL A 82 1.53 1.67 -0.43
N VAL A 83 1.89 2.72 -1.16
CA VAL A 83 1.67 4.11 -0.70
C VAL A 83 0.18 4.41 -0.46
N PRO A 84 -0.74 4.18 -1.43
CA PRO A 84 -2.17 4.36 -1.17
C PRO A 84 -2.73 3.35 -0.16
N ALA A 85 -2.14 2.16 0.01
CA ALA A 85 -2.55 1.20 1.03
C ALA A 85 -2.30 1.72 2.45
N VAL A 86 -1.15 2.34 2.70
CA VAL A 86 -0.83 3.01 3.97
C VAL A 86 -1.82 4.13 4.27
N HIS A 87 -2.07 5.00 3.28
CA HIS A 87 -3.03 6.09 3.45
C HIS A 87 -4.45 5.56 3.71
N LEU A 88 -4.86 4.51 3.00
CA LEU A 88 -6.15 3.85 3.22
C LEU A 88 -6.25 3.26 4.64
N ALA A 89 -5.20 2.59 5.13
CA ALA A 89 -5.17 2.04 6.49
C ALA A 89 -5.41 3.14 7.55
N TYR A 90 -4.74 4.30 7.40
CA TYR A 90 -5.00 5.46 8.24
C TYR A 90 -6.47 5.92 8.19
N ARG A 91 -7.04 6.04 6.99
CA ARG A 91 -8.45 6.44 6.82
C ARG A 91 -9.45 5.44 7.38
N LEU A 92 -9.06 4.19 7.50
CA LEU A 92 -9.84 3.13 8.18
C LEU A 92 -9.65 3.14 9.70
N GLY A 93 -8.92 4.11 10.25
CA GLY A 93 -8.73 4.32 11.69
C GLY A 93 -7.53 3.61 12.30
N ALA A 94 -6.59 3.12 11.48
CA ALA A 94 -5.37 2.51 12.02
C ALA A 94 -4.50 3.55 12.71
N THR A 95 -4.10 3.28 13.95
CA THR A 95 -3.16 4.11 14.74
C THR A 95 -1.74 3.55 14.69
N ARG A 96 -1.58 2.30 14.25
CA ARG A 96 -0.29 1.63 14.04
C ARG A 96 -0.31 0.92 12.69
N ILE A 97 0.67 1.19 11.84
CA ILE A 97 0.76 0.65 10.49
C ILE A 97 2.14 0.04 10.28
N GLY A 98 2.19 -1.26 10.03
CA GLY A 98 3.39 -1.99 9.66
C GLY A 98 3.34 -2.46 8.22
N ILE A 99 4.39 -2.16 7.43
CA ILE A 99 4.49 -2.58 6.03
C ILE A 99 5.33 -3.85 5.95
N ALA A 100 4.74 -4.95 5.48
CA ALA A 100 5.45 -6.19 5.17
C ALA A 100 5.46 -6.45 3.66
N GLY A 101 6.57 -7.00 3.14
CA GLY A 101 6.71 -7.38 1.73
C GLY A 101 6.99 -6.23 0.76
N CYS A 102 7.38 -5.06 1.25
CA CYS A 102 7.80 -3.93 0.40
C CYS A 102 9.33 -3.91 0.22
N ASP A 103 9.88 -5.00 -0.30
CA ASP A 103 11.34 -5.17 -0.41
C ASP A 103 11.92 -4.38 -1.59
N LEU A 104 11.19 -4.29 -2.69
CA LEU A 104 11.55 -3.66 -3.98
C LEU A 104 12.72 -4.34 -4.71
N HIS A 105 13.43 -5.27 -4.07
CA HIS A 105 14.53 -6.03 -4.66
C HIS A 105 14.07 -6.94 -5.80
N GLY A 106 14.86 -7.00 -6.87
CA GLY A 106 14.63 -7.92 -7.98
C GLY A 106 13.37 -7.62 -8.82
N HIS A 107 12.60 -6.60 -8.49
CA HIS A 107 11.46 -6.20 -9.30
C HIS A 107 11.93 -5.45 -10.55
N PRO A 108 11.57 -5.87 -11.77
CA PRO A 108 12.15 -5.36 -13.02
C PRO A 108 11.94 -3.85 -13.25
N VAL A 109 10.95 -3.27 -12.59
CA VAL A 109 10.62 -1.84 -12.67
C VAL A 109 10.86 -1.14 -11.34
N LEU A 110 10.32 -1.66 -10.22
CA LEU A 110 10.33 -0.96 -8.93
C LEU A 110 11.72 -0.89 -8.30
N SER A 111 12.67 -1.75 -8.68
CA SER A 111 14.06 -1.70 -8.20
C SER A 111 14.92 -0.63 -8.88
N ARG A 112 14.39 0.11 -9.86
CA ARG A 112 15.14 1.22 -10.50
C ARG A 112 15.36 2.35 -9.50
N PRO A 113 16.59 2.90 -9.36
CA PRO A 113 16.95 3.87 -8.32
C PRO A 113 15.96 5.04 -8.21
N LYS A 114 15.64 5.72 -9.30
CA LYS A 114 14.71 6.86 -9.31
C LYS A 114 13.28 6.49 -8.83
N ILE A 115 12.86 5.25 -9.06
CA ILE A 115 11.55 4.77 -8.61
C ILE A 115 11.60 4.43 -7.12
N VAL A 116 12.66 3.77 -6.67
CA VAL A 116 12.91 3.49 -5.24
C VAL A 116 12.94 4.79 -4.45
N ASP A 117 13.71 5.79 -4.90
CA ASP A 117 13.80 7.10 -4.27
C ASP A 117 12.44 7.80 -4.19
N GLY A 118 11.63 7.70 -5.24
CA GLY A 118 10.27 8.25 -5.26
C GLY A 118 9.32 7.56 -4.27
N ILE A 119 9.40 6.23 -4.17
CA ILE A 119 8.62 5.45 -3.20
C ILE A 119 9.07 5.76 -1.78
N ASP A 120 10.38 5.75 -1.54
CA ASP A 120 10.97 6.03 -0.24
C ASP A 120 10.61 7.43 0.26
N TRP A 121 10.72 8.43 -0.63
CA TRP A 121 10.30 9.80 -0.32
C TRP A 121 8.81 9.87 0.02
N ALA A 122 7.94 9.20 -0.74
CA ALA A 122 6.50 9.22 -0.51
C ALA A 122 6.12 8.56 0.82
N LEU A 123 6.75 7.44 1.16
CA LEU A 123 6.54 6.76 2.44
C LEU A 123 7.08 7.59 3.61
N GLY A 124 8.23 8.22 3.46
CA GLY A 124 8.79 9.16 4.45
C GLY A 124 7.88 10.36 4.69
N SER A 125 7.33 10.94 3.62
CA SER A 125 6.36 12.03 3.70
C SER A 125 5.06 11.61 4.40
N LEU A 126 4.55 10.41 4.10
CA LEU A 126 3.41 9.83 4.82
C LEU A 126 3.72 9.62 6.29
N ARG A 127 4.91 9.07 6.62
CA ARG A 127 5.32 8.85 8.01
C ARG A 127 5.29 10.15 8.82
N ILE A 128 5.82 11.23 8.26
CA ILE A 128 5.81 12.55 8.93
C ILE A 128 4.37 13.01 9.16
N ALA A 129 3.55 13.03 8.11
CA ALA A 129 2.16 13.49 8.19
C ALA A 129 1.30 12.63 9.14
N LEU A 130 1.56 11.33 9.22
CA LEU A 130 0.89 10.40 10.12
C LEU A 130 1.36 10.57 11.58
N ALA A 131 2.66 10.78 11.80
CA ALA A 131 3.21 11.01 13.14
C ALA A 131 2.62 12.27 13.80
N GLU A 132 2.37 13.33 13.05
CA GLU A 132 1.67 14.55 13.52
C GLU A 132 0.25 14.25 14.04
N ARG A 133 -0.31 13.08 13.68
CA ARG A 133 -1.65 12.60 14.09
C ARG A 133 -1.59 11.46 15.09
N GLY A 134 -0.39 11.21 15.65
CA GLY A 134 -0.18 10.13 16.62
C GLY A 134 -0.21 8.72 16.00
N VAL A 135 -0.05 8.60 14.67
CA VAL A 135 -0.05 7.32 13.97
C VAL A 135 1.38 6.85 13.70
N GLU A 136 1.71 5.65 14.13
CA GLU A 136 3.00 5.03 13.90
C GLU A 136 3.02 4.31 12.53
N LEU A 137 4.07 4.57 11.73
CA LEU A 137 4.33 3.87 10.47
C LEU A 137 5.75 3.30 10.47
N VAL A 138 5.87 1.98 10.32
CA VAL A 138 7.14 1.25 10.32
C VAL A 138 7.25 0.28 9.14
N ASN A 139 8.48 -0.13 8.86
CA ASN A 139 8.81 -1.16 7.89
C ASN A 139 9.11 -2.48 8.62
N LEU A 140 8.40 -3.55 8.28
CA LEU A 140 8.58 -4.89 8.84
C LEU A 140 9.42 -5.81 7.94
N SER A 141 9.88 -5.32 6.78
CA SER A 141 10.67 -6.08 5.82
C SER A 141 12.16 -5.86 6.04
N PRO A 142 12.92 -6.86 6.52
CA PRO A 142 14.33 -6.67 6.93
C PRO A 142 15.27 -6.38 5.77
N ARG A 143 14.87 -6.68 4.52
CA ARG A 143 15.67 -6.46 3.31
C ARG A 143 15.10 -5.35 2.40
N SER A 144 14.22 -4.52 2.92
CA SER A 144 13.60 -3.46 2.15
C SER A 144 14.59 -2.38 1.70
N MET A 145 14.40 -1.89 0.48
CA MET A 145 15.12 -0.72 -0.02
C MET A 145 14.54 0.61 0.50
N VAL A 146 13.42 0.57 1.23
CA VAL A 146 12.81 1.74 1.87
C VAL A 146 13.62 2.12 3.11
N ARG A 147 14.20 3.30 3.12
CA ARG A 147 15.09 3.82 4.18
C ARG A 147 14.44 4.87 5.07
N SER A 148 13.40 5.51 4.58
CA SER A 148 12.68 6.58 5.29
C SER A 148 11.83 6.08 6.45
N LEU A 149 11.61 4.77 6.56
CA LEU A 149 10.87 4.11 7.63
C LEU A 149 11.81 3.34 8.56
N GLN A 150 11.58 3.45 9.87
CA GLN A 150 12.26 2.61 10.83
C GLN A 150 11.90 1.15 10.61
N HIS A 151 12.90 0.28 10.52
CA HIS A 151 12.69 -1.16 10.53
C HIS A 151 12.39 -1.65 11.95
N ARG A 152 11.38 -2.52 12.08
CA ARG A 152 11.09 -3.30 13.29
C ARG A 152 10.90 -4.76 12.94
N PRO A 153 11.43 -5.71 13.74
CA PRO A 153 11.09 -7.10 13.62
C PRO A 153 9.58 -7.33 13.78
N VAL A 154 9.02 -8.21 12.96
CA VAL A 154 7.57 -8.49 12.97
C VAL A 154 7.08 -8.89 14.36
N GLN A 155 7.84 -9.79 15.06
CA GLN A 155 7.45 -10.28 16.39
C GLN A 155 7.40 -9.13 17.40
N GLU A 156 8.43 -8.29 17.47
CA GLU A 156 8.46 -7.13 18.37
C GLU A 156 7.31 -6.16 18.09
N TRP A 157 6.96 -6.01 16.81
CA TRP A 157 5.84 -5.16 16.40
C TRP A 157 4.50 -5.71 16.89
N LEU A 158 4.28 -7.02 16.80
CA LEU A 158 3.06 -7.68 17.23
C LEU A 158 2.94 -7.69 18.76
N ASP A 159 4.04 -7.95 19.49
CA ASP A 159 4.04 -8.03 20.96
C ASP A 159 3.81 -6.65 21.63
N ALA A 160 4.05 -5.55 20.91
CA ALA A 160 3.81 -4.19 21.37
C ALA A 160 2.40 -3.66 21.05
N ALA A 161 1.47 -4.51 20.57
CA ALA A 161 0.13 -4.14 20.12
C ALA A 161 -0.91 -4.13 21.27
#